data_b0363e685357c9eee1f527f46421951d
#
_entry.id   b0363e685357c9eee1f527f46421951d
#
_cell.length_a   1.000
_cell.length_b   1.000
_cell.length_c   1.000
_cell.angle_alpha   90.00
_cell.angle_beta   90.00
_cell.angle_gamma   90.00
#
_symmetry.space_group_name_H-M   'P 1'
#
loop_
_entity.id
_entity.type
_entity.pdbx_description
1 polymer ?
#
loop_
_entity_poly.entity_id
_entity_poly.type
_entity_poly.pdbx_seq_one_letter_code
_entity_poly.pdbx_strand_id
1 'polypeptide(L)'
;MRKKIVLWLTSTFIIWGIHAQEAMIRGTVCDDATGERLPFASLIYKGTAIGTSTDMNGRFSLTVPEDEKTLQVSYLGYTTQEIQILPSHSHLLDIRLKPEGIALQEVTVKPNKEKYSKKDNPAVIFVRKMIEQRDMGNPRNKAFYQYDQYEKILLGLNEFERKPPKNGKKGKFDFLHEFVDTLESGKTILPVMEKEKIETVFYRKDPKSEKRVVRGQQSSGIDEMLSQDGIQQFLDEVFKDVDIFQSNIPLFLQRFVSPLSSIGPNYYKYYLMDTLRIDNQPCVDLGFVPFSSETFGFTGHLYVTLDSTYFVKRAVLNVPKDINLNFVSQMTIEQTFKRTEDNTRLITKDDIVVHFKLKENSKGMYARRLNKYTNHSFDKPQEEHQKVFNVKMPIIKLND
;
A
#
# COMPACT_ATOMS: atom_id res chain seq x y z
N MET A 1 -64.84 -3.98 52.66
CA MET A 1 -64.40 -3.75 51.24
C MET A 1 -62.91 -3.85 51.21
N ARG A 2 -62.39 -5.00 50.76
CA ARG A 2 -60.92 -5.23 50.65
C ARG A 2 -60.55 -5.09 49.18
N LYS A 3 -59.79 -4.03 48.87
CA LYS A 3 -59.19 -3.83 47.52
C LYS A 3 -57.96 -4.75 47.41
N LYS A 4 -57.99 -5.71 46.49
CA LYS A 4 -56.84 -6.53 46.14
C LYS A 4 -56.01 -5.71 45.14
N ILE A 5 -54.81 -5.37 45.55
CA ILE A 5 -53.78 -4.79 44.68
C ILE A 5 -53.12 -5.97 43.98
N VAL A 6 -53.33 -6.06 42.66
CA VAL A 6 -52.61 -6.98 41.79
C VAL A 6 -51.30 -6.32 41.35
N LEU A 7 -50.21 -6.81 41.89
CA LEU A 7 -48.85 -6.40 41.53
C LEU A 7 -48.46 -7.09 40.20
N TRP A 8 -48.48 -6.34 39.11
CA TRP A 8 -47.93 -6.81 37.84
C TRP A 8 -46.38 -6.69 37.91
N LEU A 9 -45.71 -7.82 38.09
CA LEU A 9 -44.27 -7.94 37.88
C LEU A 9 -44.04 -7.98 36.39
N THR A 10 -43.75 -6.83 35.79
CA THR A 10 -43.17 -6.76 34.45
C THR A 10 -41.74 -7.22 34.52
N SER A 11 -41.50 -8.49 34.21
CA SER A 11 -40.17 -9.05 33.96
C SER A 11 -39.58 -8.38 32.74
N THR A 12 -38.76 -7.37 32.94
CA THR A 12 -37.96 -6.77 31.89
C THR A 12 -36.82 -7.76 31.57
N PHE A 13 -37.03 -8.57 30.57
CA PHE A 13 -35.95 -9.36 29.96
C PHE A 13 -34.97 -8.35 29.33
N ILE A 14 -33.95 -7.98 30.05
CA ILE A 14 -32.76 -7.31 29.51
C ILE A 14 -32.07 -8.40 28.69
N ILE A 15 -32.35 -8.42 27.40
CA ILE A 15 -31.53 -9.13 26.41
C ILE A 15 -30.20 -8.38 26.38
N TRP A 16 -29.27 -8.76 27.24
CA TRP A 16 -27.88 -8.43 27.02
C TRP A 16 -27.49 -9.13 25.72
N GLY A 17 -27.39 -8.34 24.66
CA GLY A 17 -26.77 -8.80 23.45
C GLY A 17 -25.38 -9.29 23.82
N ILE A 18 -25.20 -10.59 23.82
CA ILE A 18 -23.88 -11.23 23.89
C ILE A 18 -23.20 -10.77 22.60
N HIS A 19 -22.45 -9.68 22.68
CA HIS A 19 -21.45 -9.39 21.68
C HIS A 19 -20.45 -10.53 21.82
N ALA A 20 -20.49 -11.46 20.89
CA ALA A 20 -19.40 -12.42 20.75
C ALA A 20 -18.14 -11.56 20.54
N GLN A 21 -17.35 -11.43 21.58
CA GLN A 21 -16.08 -10.73 21.52
C GLN A 21 -15.18 -11.62 20.67
N GLU A 22 -14.91 -11.20 19.42
CA GLU A 22 -14.02 -11.94 18.55
C GLU A 22 -12.70 -12.20 19.29
N ALA A 23 -12.36 -13.45 19.46
CA ALA A 23 -11.11 -13.82 20.10
C ALA A 23 -9.95 -13.26 19.27
N MET A 24 -8.97 -12.65 19.94
CA MET A 24 -7.86 -11.98 19.27
C MET A 24 -6.53 -12.49 19.82
N ILE A 25 -5.64 -12.85 18.91
CA ILE A 25 -4.25 -13.15 19.23
C ILE A 25 -3.44 -11.87 19.04
N ARG A 26 -2.66 -11.55 20.05
CA ARG A 26 -1.68 -10.47 19.99
C ARG A 26 -0.34 -11.01 20.46
N GLY A 27 0.74 -10.39 19.99
CA GLY A 27 2.04 -10.82 20.47
C GLY A 27 3.18 -10.21 19.71
N THR A 28 4.32 -10.89 19.84
CA THR A 28 5.56 -10.47 19.25
C THR A 28 6.26 -11.66 18.62
N VAL A 29 6.99 -11.40 17.54
CA VAL A 29 7.88 -12.38 16.90
C VAL A 29 9.31 -11.90 17.05
N CYS A 30 10.17 -12.75 17.55
CA CYS A 30 11.59 -12.47 17.82
C CYS A 30 12.47 -13.59 17.25
N ASP A 31 13.72 -13.26 17.03
CA ASP A 31 14.80 -14.23 16.86
C ASP A 31 15.07 -14.97 18.17
N ASP A 32 15.10 -16.30 18.14
CA ASP A 32 15.30 -17.12 19.35
C ASP A 32 16.72 -16.99 19.94
N ALA A 33 17.73 -16.74 19.09
CA ALA A 33 19.12 -16.62 19.50
C ALA A 33 19.47 -15.24 20.04
N THR A 34 18.96 -14.17 19.40
CA THR A 34 19.36 -12.79 19.69
C THR A 34 18.32 -12.04 20.50
N GLY A 35 17.05 -12.49 20.48
CA GLY A 35 15.91 -11.77 21.04
C GLY A 35 15.51 -10.51 20.24
N GLU A 36 16.11 -10.30 19.06
CA GLU A 36 15.77 -9.20 18.19
C GLU A 36 14.34 -9.36 17.65
N ARG A 37 13.58 -8.26 17.60
CA ARG A 37 12.24 -8.26 17.05
C ARG A 37 12.29 -8.45 15.54
N LEU A 38 11.47 -9.37 15.01
CA LEU A 38 11.39 -9.66 13.58
C LEU A 38 10.25 -8.88 12.94
N PRO A 39 10.52 -7.77 12.25
CA PRO A 39 9.51 -7.02 11.52
C PRO A 39 9.09 -7.80 10.26
N PHE A 40 7.79 -7.72 9.92
CA PHE A 40 7.19 -8.37 8.74
C PHE A 40 7.23 -9.90 8.73
N ALA A 41 7.41 -10.55 9.86
CA ALA A 41 7.17 -11.97 9.97
C ALA A 41 5.72 -12.29 9.58
N SER A 42 5.54 -13.28 8.73
CA SER A 42 4.21 -13.70 8.24
C SER A 42 3.55 -14.63 9.24
N LEU A 43 2.28 -14.36 9.56
CA LEU A 43 1.46 -15.19 10.43
C LEU A 43 0.18 -15.52 9.67
N ILE A 44 -0.01 -16.79 9.28
CA ILE A 44 -1.15 -17.25 8.46
C ILE A 44 -1.76 -18.48 9.11
N TYR A 45 -3.09 -18.58 9.18
CA TYR A 45 -3.74 -19.82 9.56
C TYR A 45 -3.55 -20.87 8.47
N LYS A 46 -3.02 -22.01 8.86
CA LYS A 46 -2.60 -23.08 7.96
C LYS A 46 -3.76 -23.55 7.05
N GLY A 47 -3.54 -23.46 5.73
CA GLY A 47 -4.54 -23.86 4.74
C GLY A 47 -5.52 -22.76 4.34
N THR A 48 -5.36 -21.53 4.85
CA THR A 48 -6.24 -20.39 4.56
C THR A 48 -5.48 -19.20 3.99
N ALA A 49 -6.21 -18.19 3.55
CA ALA A 49 -5.66 -16.88 3.20
C ALA A 49 -5.78 -15.86 4.37
N ILE A 50 -6.18 -16.33 5.56
CA ILE A 50 -6.38 -15.46 6.73
C ILE A 50 -5.06 -15.33 7.48
N GLY A 51 -4.54 -14.12 7.59
CA GLY A 51 -3.26 -13.88 8.25
C GLY A 51 -2.95 -12.41 8.43
N THR A 52 -1.78 -12.16 8.99
CA THR A 52 -1.22 -10.82 9.22
C THR A 52 0.30 -10.88 9.12
N SER A 53 0.96 -9.73 9.19
CA SER A 53 2.40 -9.66 9.40
C SER A 53 2.73 -8.82 10.62
N THR A 54 3.91 -9.03 11.20
CA THR A 54 4.39 -8.19 12.29
C THR A 54 4.67 -6.77 11.82
N ASP A 55 4.45 -5.81 12.73
CA ASP A 55 4.86 -4.41 12.55
C ASP A 55 6.38 -4.23 12.69
N MET A 56 6.85 -2.99 12.61
CA MET A 56 8.28 -2.64 12.75
C MET A 56 8.91 -3.01 14.08
N ASN A 57 8.07 -3.21 15.11
CA ASN A 57 8.50 -3.62 16.44
C ASN A 57 8.33 -5.13 16.66
N GLY A 58 8.10 -5.89 15.59
CA GLY A 58 7.83 -7.32 15.66
C GLY A 58 6.50 -7.67 16.34
N ARG A 59 5.54 -6.74 16.45
CA ARG A 59 4.24 -6.96 17.08
C ARG A 59 3.19 -7.31 16.04
N PHE A 60 2.23 -8.14 16.42
CA PHE A 60 1.10 -8.49 15.58
C PHE A 60 -0.21 -8.52 16.36
N SER A 61 -1.30 -8.42 15.62
CA SER A 61 -2.67 -8.62 16.11
C SER A 61 -3.46 -9.32 15.01
N LEU A 62 -4.14 -10.41 15.35
CA LEU A 62 -4.88 -11.25 14.42
C LEU A 62 -6.14 -11.80 15.09
N THR A 63 -7.29 -11.70 14.41
CA THR A 63 -8.55 -12.30 14.87
C THR A 63 -8.48 -13.82 14.73
N VAL A 64 -9.01 -14.56 15.71
CA VAL A 64 -9.08 -16.02 15.69
C VAL A 64 -10.37 -16.44 14.98
N PRO A 65 -10.31 -17.10 13.82
CA PRO A 65 -11.48 -17.73 13.20
C PRO A 65 -12.02 -18.88 14.06
N GLU A 66 -13.32 -19.13 13.98
CA GLU A 66 -13.98 -20.15 14.81
C GLU A 66 -13.45 -21.58 14.53
N ASP A 67 -13.06 -21.86 13.29
CA ASP A 67 -12.67 -23.19 12.83
C ASP A 67 -11.15 -23.43 12.76
N GLU A 68 -10.32 -22.39 12.92
CA GLU A 68 -8.90 -22.50 12.68
C GLU A 68 -8.11 -22.73 13.97
N LYS A 69 -7.21 -23.69 13.92
CA LYS A 69 -6.47 -24.16 15.10
C LYS A 69 -4.96 -24.04 15.02
N THR A 70 -4.41 -23.91 13.83
CA THR A 70 -2.97 -23.89 13.63
C THR A 70 -2.52 -22.59 12.96
N LEU A 71 -1.76 -21.78 13.68
CA LEU A 71 -1.12 -20.57 13.18
C LEU A 71 0.28 -20.95 12.68
N GLN A 72 0.54 -20.71 11.41
CA GLN A 72 1.86 -20.87 10.81
C GLN A 72 2.57 -19.52 10.82
N VAL A 73 3.76 -19.48 11.44
CA VAL A 73 4.59 -18.28 11.54
C VAL A 73 5.88 -18.53 10.78
N SER A 74 6.16 -17.68 9.82
CA SER A 74 7.33 -17.79 8.97
C SER A 74 8.06 -16.45 8.82
N TYR A 75 9.35 -16.54 8.74
CA TYR A 75 10.25 -15.42 8.42
C TYR A 75 11.42 -15.95 7.62
N LEU A 76 11.89 -15.16 6.65
CA LEU A 76 12.93 -15.63 5.77
C LEU A 76 14.25 -15.90 6.52
N GLY A 77 14.86 -17.04 6.23
CA GLY A 77 16.07 -17.50 6.95
C GLY A 77 15.78 -18.09 8.32
N TYR A 78 14.50 -18.37 8.62
CA TYR A 78 14.07 -18.98 9.87
C TYR A 78 13.20 -20.21 9.63
N THR A 79 13.31 -21.18 10.50
CA THR A 79 12.44 -22.36 10.48
C THR A 79 10.99 -21.93 10.75
N THR A 80 10.09 -22.29 9.85
CA THR A 80 8.65 -22.04 10.02
C THR A 80 8.14 -22.76 11.27
N GLN A 81 7.43 -22.03 12.13
CA GLN A 81 6.84 -22.56 13.36
C GLN A 81 5.33 -22.67 13.22
N GLU A 82 4.76 -23.81 13.67
CA GLU A 82 3.33 -24.03 13.75
C GLU A 82 2.89 -23.98 15.23
N ILE A 83 1.90 -23.15 15.54
CA ILE A 83 1.38 -22.93 16.88
C ILE A 83 -0.09 -23.30 16.91
N GLN A 84 -0.47 -24.18 17.84
CA GLN A 84 -1.87 -24.53 18.07
C GLN A 84 -2.56 -23.38 18.83
N ILE A 85 -3.65 -22.89 18.26
CA ILE A 85 -4.46 -21.83 18.87
C ILE A 85 -5.78 -22.44 19.35
N LEU A 86 -6.14 -22.10 20.57
CA LEU A 86 -7.43 -22.51 21.12
C LEU A 86 -8.49 -21.46 20.71
N PRO A 87 -9.52 -21.86 19.97
CA PRO A 87 -10.66 -20.97 19.68
C PRO A 87 -11.27 -20.44 20.98
N SER A 88 -11.91 -19.27 20.91
CA SER A 88 -12.64 -18.65 22.03
C SER A 88 -11.81 -18.02 23.17
N HIS A 89 -10.50 -17.98 23.08
CA HIS A 89 -9.66 -17.27 24.05
C HIS A 89 -8.75 -16.25 23.37
N SER A 90 -8.60 -15.08 23.97
CA SER A 90 -7.58 -14.12 23.54
C SER A 90 -6.22 -14.55 24.08
N HIS A 91 -5.23 -14.64 23.20
CA HIS A 91 -3.88 -15.10 23.55
C HIS A 91 -2.87 -13.97 23.38
N LEU A 92 -1.95 -13.88 24.35
CA LEU A 92 -0.71 -13.12 24.20
C LEU A 92 0.42 -14.11 23.90
N LEU A 93 1.04 -13.98 22.72
CA LEU A 93 2.07 -14.90 22.25
C LEU A 93 3.42 -14.19 22.13
N ASP A 94 4.45 -14.75 22.71
CA ASP A 94 5.86 -14.40 22.44
C ASP A 94 6.47 -15.51 21.59
N ILE A 95 6.54 -15.29 20.28
CA ILE A 95 6.95 -16.28 19.29
C ILE A 95 8.43 -16.09 19.01
N ARG A 96 9.19 -17.17 19.15
CA ARG A 96 10.63 -17.18 18.92
C ARG A 96 10.96 -18.09 17.76
N LEU A 97 11.33 -17.50 16.62
CA LEU A 97 11.73 -18.25 15.45
C LEU A 97 13.21 -18.61 15.52
N LYS A 98 13.51 -19.85 15.15
CA LYS A 98 14.89 -20.33 15.05
C LYS A 98 15.44 -20.03 13.67
N PRO A 99 16.65 -19.43 13.57
CA PRO A 99 17.32 -19.29 12.28
C PRO A 99 17.45 -20.63 11.59
N GLU A 100 17.07 -20.70 10.31
CA GLU A 100 17.26 -21.89 9.48
C GLU A 100 18.71 -21.91 9.02
N GLY A 101 19.46 -22.90 9.48
CA GLY A 101 20.83 -23.09 9.06
C GLY A 101 20.86 -23.47 7.57
N ILE A 102 21.17 -22.53 6.70
CA ILE A 102 21.58 -22.85 5.33
C ILE A 102 22.87 -23.65 5.44
N ALA A 103 22.83 -24.93 5.08
CA ALA A 103 24.01 -25.80 5.02
C ALA A 103 24.97 -25.31 3.91
N LEU A 104 25.69 -24.25 4.19
CA LEU A 104 26.94 -23.90 3.53
C LEU A 104 28.06 -24.30 4.50
N GLN A 105 28.95 -25.13 4.03
CA GLN A 105 30.14 -25.70 4.73
C GLN A 105 30.55 -24.98 6.01
N GLU A 106 30.71 -25.79 7.04
CA GLU A 106 31.07 -25.49 8.42
C GLU A 106 32.10 -24.36 8.55
N VAL A 107 31.63 -23.15 8.76
CA VAL A 107 32.36 -22.09 9.41
C VAL A 107 31.69 -21.88 10.75
N THR A 108 32.37 -22.29 11.81
CA THR A 108 31.92 -22.11 13.19
C THR A 108 31.82 -20.63 13.49
N VAL A 109 30.65 -20.00 13.24
CA VAL A 109 30.36 -18.63 13.63
C VAL A 109 29.66 -18.69 14.97
N LYS A 110 30.32 -18.22 16.01
CA LYS A 110 29.69 -17.96 17.31
C LYS A 110 28.62 -16.88 17.07
N PRO A 111 27.38 -17.01 17.63
CA PRO A 111 26.34 -16.02 17.46
C PRO A 111 26.77 -14.71 18.13
N ASN A 112 27.20 -13.77 17.33
CA ASN A 112 27.45 -12.42 17.75
C ASN A 112 26.10 -11.67 17.69
N LYS A 113 25.71 -10.98 18.74
CA LYS A 113 24.57 -10.04 18.75
C LYS A 113 24.95 -8.84 17.88
N GLU A 114 24.93 -9.01 16.59
CA GLU A 114 25.27 -7.93 15.68
C GLU A 114 24.12 -6.90 15.68
N LYS A 115 24.42 -5.76 16.28
CA LYS A 115 23.58 -4.56 16.06
C LYS A 115 23.57 -4.30 14.55
N TYR A 116 22.40 -3.92 14.00
CA TYR A 116 22.29 -3.49 12.61
C TYR A 116 23.45 -2.57 12.25
N SER A 117 24.35 -3.04 11.40
CA SER A 117 25.49 -2.27 10.90
C SER A 117 25.13 -1.64 9.57
N LYS A 118 25.47 -0.37 9.38
CA LYS A 118 25.32 0.29 8.08
C LYS A 118 26.55 0.04 7.19
N LYS A 119 27.71 -0.20 7.78
CA LYS A 119 28.98 -0.17 7.06
C LYS A 119 29.19 -1.44 6.23
N ASP A 120 28.90 -2.59 6.81
CA ASP A 120 29.19 -3.89 6.20
C ASP A 120 27.91 -4.70 5.86
N ASN A 121 26.74 -4.04 5.89
CA ASN A 121 25.46 -4.68 5.58
C ASN A 121 25.31 -4.85 4.06
N PRO A 122 25.19 -6.10 3.56
CA PRO A 122 25.02 -6.36 2.12
C PRO A 122 23.85 -5.63 1.49
N ALA A 123 22.72 -5.47 2.22
CA ALA A 123 21.56 -4.73 1.75
C ALA A 123 21.86 -3.24 1.57
N VAL A 124 22.65 -2.65 2.47
CA VAL A 124 23.06 -1.24 2.35
C VAL A 124 24.01 -1.05 1.18
N ILE A 125 24.95 -1.97 0.99
CA ILE A 125 25.87 -1.96 -0.17
C ILE A 125 25.08 -2.07 -1.47
N PHE A 126 24.10 -2.97 -1.52
CA PHE A 126 23.20 -3.16 -2.66
C PHE A 126 22.43 -1.88 -2.98
N VAL A 127 21.79 -1.25 -1.98
CA VAL A 127 21.03 0.00 -2.15
C VAL A 127 21.92 1.15 -2.62
N ARG A 128 23.16 1.26 -2.14
CA ARG A 128 24.08 2.30 -2.61
C ARG A 128 24.32 2.21 -4.10
N LYS A 129 24.51 0.98 -4.64
CA LYS A 129 24.65 0.74 -6.08
C LYS A 129 23.38 1.09 -6.85
N MET A 130 22.19 0.80 -6.29
CA MET A 130 20.91 1.24 -6.87
C MET A 130 20.83 2.76 -6.96
N ILE A 131 21.20 3.46 -5.88
CA ILE A 131 21.16 4.93 -5.80
C ILE A 131 22.13 5.55 -6.82
N GLU A 132 23.32 5.00 -6.97
CA GLU A 132 24.30 5.46 -7.98
C GLU A 132 23.76 5.38 -9.42
N GLN A 133 22.95 4.37 -9.70
CA GLN A 133 22.42 4.11 -11.05
C GLN A 133 21.01 4.68 -11.28
N ARG A 134 20.33 5.19 -10.26
CA ARG A 134 18.91 5.56 -10.33
C ARG A 134 18.56 6.54 -11.46
N ASP A 135 19.46 7.48 -11.77
CA ASP A 135 19.22 8.54 -12.73
C ASP A 135 19.53 8.14 -14.19
N MET A 136 20.32 7.07 -14.39
CA MET A 136 20.71 6.63 -15.73
C MET A 136 19.51 6.15 -16.55
N GLY A 137 18.58 5.46 -15.93
CA GLY A 137 17.37 4.94 -16.61
C GLY A 137 16.22 5.93 -16.73
N ASN A 138 16.41 7.22 -16.44
CA ASN A 138 15.31 8.19 -16.47
C ASN A 138 14.85 8.48 -17.92
N PRO A 139 13.58 8.20 -18.30
CA PRO A 139 13.07 8.45 -19.64
C PRO A 139 13.09 9.93 -20.03
N ARG A 140 13.07 10.85 -19.07
CA ARG A 140 13.17 12.30 -19.29
C ARG A 140 14.59 12.75 -19.69
N ASN A 141 15.57 11.85 -19.70
CA ASN A 141 16.89 12.12 -20.31
C ASN A 141 16.87 12.07 -21.83
N LYS A 142 15.86 11.43 -22.44
CA LYS A 142 15.64 11.39 -23.87
C LYS A 142 15.15 12.75 -24.40
N ALA A 143 15.43 13.04 -25.70
CA ALA A 143 14.99 14.28 -26.33
C ALA A 143 13.47 14.42 -26.34
N PHE A 144 12.79 13.32 -26.61
CA PHE A 144 11.33 13.19 -26.58
C PHE A 144 10.94 11.94 -25.80
N TYR A 145 9.77 11.98 -25.18
CA TYR A 145 9.14 10.86 -24.52
C TYR A 145 7.63 11.03 -24.56
N GLN A 146 6.94 10.03 -25.04
CA GLN A 146 5.48 10.01 -25.05
C GLN A 146 4.95 8.68 -24.55
N TYR A 147 3.74 8.71 -24.00
CA TYR A 147 3.02 7.52 -23.54
C TYR A 147 1.54 7.81 -23.41
N ASP A 148 0.73 6.76 -23.44
CA ASP A 148 -0.68 6.84 -23.09
C ASP A 148 -0.86 6.45 -21.61
N GLN A 149 -1.67 7.24 -20.90
CA GLN A 149 -2.03 7.02 -19.51
C GLN A 149 -3.53 6.79 -19.39
N TYR A 150 -3.91 5.64 -18.85
CA TYR A 150 -5.24 5.38 -18.37
C TYR A 150 -5.24 5.60 -16.85
N GLU A 151 -6.13 6.44 -16.35
CA GLU A 151 -6.34 6.74 -14.95
C GLU A 151 -7.74 6.31 -14.55
N LYS A 152 -7.86 5.57 -13.44
CA LYS A 152 -9.11 5.26 -12.78
C LYS A 152 -9.05 5.70 -11.33
N ILE A 153 -10.00 6.56 -10.90
CA ILE A 153 -10.18 6.99 -9.52
C ILE A 153 -11.49 6.42 -9.01
N LEU A 154 -11.43 5.77 -7.85
CA LEU A 154 -12.59 5.20 -7.16
C LEU A 154 -12.63 5.75 -5.74
N LEU A 155 -13.77 6.32 -5.35
CA LEU A 155 -14.11 6.63 -3.96
C LEU A 155 -15.26 5.73 -3.51
N GLY A 156 -15.18 5.22 -2.27
CA GLY A 156 -16.21 4.35 -1.71
C GLY A 156 -16.31 4.47 -0.20
N LEU A 157 -17.42 4.07 0.35
CA LEU A 157 -17.62 3.90 1.78
C LEU A 157 -17.17 2.49 2.17
N ASN A 158 -16.29 2.39 3.17
CA ASN A 158 -15.75 1.11 3.65
C ASN A 158 -16.81 0.29 4.37
N GLU A 159 -16.66 -1.04 4.32
CA GLU A 159 -17.42 -2.00 5.13
C GLU A 159 -18.93 -1.82 4.98
N PHE A 160 -19.38 -1.55 3.78
CA PHE A 160 -20.79 -1.44 3.49
C PHE A 160 -21.37 -2.85 3.27
N GLU A 161 -22.17 -3.33 4.23
CA GLU A 161 -22.73 -4.68 4.19
C GLU A 161 -23.99 -4.73 3.33
N ARG A 162 -24.13 -5.77 2.51
CA ARG A 162 -25.40 -6.10 1.85
C ARG A 162 -26.37 -6.61 2.90
N LYS A 163 -27.35 -5.81 3.30
CA LYS A 163 -28.41 -6.25 4.23
C LYS A 163 -29.67 -6.59 3.43
N PRO A 164 -30.25 -7.76 3.62
CA PRO A 164 -31.54 -8.08 3.00
C PRO A 164 -32.62 -7.15 3.60
N PRO A 165 -33.65 -6.80 2.80
CA PRO A 165 -34.72 -5.93 3.26
C PRO A 165 -35.40 -6.52 4.49
N LYS A 166 -35.50 -5.75 5.56
CA LYS A 166 -36.19 -6.17 6.79
C LYS A 166 -37.68 -6.36 6.51
N ASN A 167 -38.19 -7.55 6.81
CA ASN A 167 -39.61 -7.91 6.67
C ASN A 167 -40.18 -7.76 5.24
N GLY A 168 -39.37 -7.93 4.20
CA GLY A 168 -39.81 -7.86 2.81
C GLY A 168 -40.23 -6.44 2.33
N LYS A 169 -40.13 -5.42 3.17
CA LYS A 169 -40.37 -4.01 2.79
C LYS A 169 -39.06 -3.34 2.43
N LYS A 170 -38.92 -2.88 1.18
CA LYS A 170 -37.77 -2.10 0.74
C LYS A 170 -37.73 -0.75 1.45
N GLY A 171 -36.66 -0.45 2.17
CA GLY A 171 -36.37 0.86 2.73
C GLY A 171 -35.97 1.86 1.64
N LYS A 172 -36.02 3.15 1.95
CA LYS A 172 -35.72 4.25 1.00
C LYS A 172 -34.31 4.11 0.37
N PHE A 173 -33.36 3.50 1.07
CA PHE A 173 -31.95 3.37 0.65
C PHE A 173 -31.52 1.91 0.38
N ASP A 174 -32.48 0.96 0.36
CA ASP A 174 -32.13 -0.46 0.14
C ASP A 174 -31.54 -0.71 -1.25
N PHE A 175 -31.83 0.15 -2.22
CA PHE A 175 -31.22 0.09 -3.55
C PHE A 175 -29.68 0.23 -3.51
N LEU A 176 -29.11 0.92 -2.51
CA LEU A 176 -27.65 1.07 -2.38
C LEU A 176 -26.94 -0.28 -2.19
N HIS A 177 -27.63 -1.27 -1.64
CA HIS A 177 -27.07 -2.62 -1.46
C HIS A 177 -26.80 -3.36 -2.79
N GLU A 178 -27.43 -2.93 -3.87
CA GLU A 178 -27.22 -3.49 -5.22
C GLU A 178 -25.89 -3.02 -5.80
N PHE A 179 -25.34 -1.88 -5.34
CA PHE A 179 -24.10 -1.28 -5.80
C PHE A 179 -22.88 -1.63 -4.94
N VAL A 180 -23.05 -2.45 -3.92
CA VAL A 180 -21.92 -2.88 -3.09
C VAL A 180 -20.98 -3.76 -3.89
N ASP A 181 -19.72 -3.37 -3.92
CA ASP A 181 -18.63 -4.11 -4.58
C ASP A 181 -17.70 -4.75 -3.55
N THR A 182 -16.93 -5.74 -3.98
CA THR A 182 -15.98 -6.45 -3.14
C THR A 182 -14.58 -6.25 -3.70
N LEU A 183 -13.71 -5.68 -2.88
CA LEU A 183 -12.30 -5.50 -3.22
C LEU A 183 -11.56 -6.84 -3.29
N GLU A 184 -10.40 -6.87 -3.95
CA GLU A 184 -9.51 -8.03 -3.98
C GLU A 184 -9.12 -8.52 -2.58
N SER A 185 -9.13 -7.63 -1.57
CA SER A 185 -8.90 -7.96 -0.16
C SER A 185 -10.08 -8.65 0.53
N GLY A 186 -11.19 -8.92 -0.18
CA GLY A 186 -12.42 -9.46 0.38
C GLY A 186 -13.29 -8.44 1.14
N LYS A 187 -12.82 -7.21 1.34
CA LYS A 187 -13.59 -6.14 1.99
C LYS A 187 -14.63 -5.56 1.05
N THR A 188 -15.82 -5.27 1.57
CA THR A 188 -16.90 -4.66 0.80
C THR A 188 -16.81 -3.14 0.85
N ILE A 189 -17.11 -2.51 -0.28
CA ILE A 189 -17.23 -1.06 -0.41
C ILE A 189 -18.54 -0.71 -1.11
N LEU A 190 -19.10 0.45 -0.80
CA LEU A 190 -20.11 1.09 -1.61
C LEU A 190 -19.44 2.18 -2.44
N PRO A 191 -19.24 1.98 -3.76
CA PRO A 191 -18.73 3.02 -4.64
C PRO A 191 -19.66 4.24 -4.62
N VAL A 192 -19.09 5.41 -4.41
CA VAL A 192 -19.83 6.68 -4.41
C VAL A 192 -19.42 7.60 -5.55
N MET A 193 -18.20 7.41 -6.08
CA MET A 193 -17.69 8.12 -7.24
C MET A 193 -16.70 7.23 -7.97
N GLU A 194 -16.80 7.19 -9.29
CA GLU A 194 -15.84 6.60 -10.20
C GLU A 194 -15.51 7.58 -11.32
N LYS A 195 -14.24 7.79 -11.60
CA LYS A 195 -13.76 8.65 -12.68
C LYS A 195 -12.70 7.91 -13.47
N GLU A 196 -12.84 7.93 -14.78
CA GLU A 196 -11.85 7.35 -15.71
C GLU A 196 -11.42 8.38 -16.72
N LYS A 197 -10.15 8.35 -17.07
CA LYS A 197 -9.54 9.27 -18.03
C LYS A 197 -8.47 8.55 -18.84
N ILE A 198 -8.44 8.80 -20.13
CA ILE A 198 -7.36 8.39 -21.03
C ILE A 198 -6.72 9.65 -21.62
N GLU A 199 -5.43 9.78 -21.48
CA GLU A 199 -4.67 10.88 -22.02
C GLU A 199 -3.36 10.42 -22.68
N THR A 200 -2.90 11.16 -23.68
CA THR A 200 -1.54 11.01 -24.21
C THR A 200 -0.67 12.13 -23.64
N VAL A 201 0.45 11.73 -23.06
CA VAL A 201 1.44 12.66 -22.48
C VAL A 201 2.62 12.78 -23.43
N PHE A 202 2.97 14.03 -23.76
CA PHE A 202 4.11 14.36 -24.59
C PHE A 202 5.13 15.15 -23.77
N TYR A 203 6.34 14.66 -23.72
CA TYR A 203 7.45 15.32 -23.07
C TYR A 203 8.55 15.66 -24.10
N ARG A 204 9.09 16.86 -24.01
CA ARG A 204 10.26 17.33 -24.75
C ARG A 204 11.29 17.85 -23.75
N LYS A 205 12.54 17.42 -23.89
CA LYS A 205 13.62 17.79 -22.98
C LYS A 205 14.10 19.25 -23.21
N ASP A 206 14.25 19.65 -24.46
CA ASP A 206 14.78 20.99 -24.80
C ASP A 206 14.00 21.65 -25.94
N PRO A 207 13.43 22.84 -25.77
CA PRO A 207 13.14 23.44 -24.46
C PRO A 207 12.16 22.58 -23.68
N LYS A 208 12.39 22.45 -22.35
CA LYS A 208 11.61 21.57 -21.48
C LYS A 208 10.12 21.91 -21.55
N SER A 209 9.32 20.93 -21.92
CA SER A 209 7.87 21.07 -22.01
C SER A 209 7.20 19.72 -21.80
N GLU A 210 6.08 19.72 -21.08
CA GLU A 210 5.19 18.57 -20.97
C GLU A 210 3.77 19.01 -21.31
N LYS A 211 3.09 18.23 -22.14
CA LYS A 211 1.71 18.48 -22.57
C LYS A 211 0.90 17.20 -22.44
N ARG A 212 -0.33 17.36 -21.99
CA ARG A 212 -1.28 16.28 -21.82
C ARG A 212 -2.48 16.52 -22.72
N VAL A 213 -2.85 15.53 -23.51
CA VAL A 213 -3.99 15.58 -24.40
C VAL A 213 -5.00 14.54 -23.97
N VAL A 214 -6.11 14.98 -23.42
CA VAL A 214 -7.22 14.09 -23.03
C VAL A 214 -7.84 13.49 -24.27
N ARG A 215 -7.91 12.16 -24.34
CA ARG A 215 -8.54 11.39 -25.41
C ARG A 215 -9.98 11.00 -25.09
N GLY A 216 -10.25 10.77 -23.81
CA GLY A 216 -11.57 10.46 -23.33
C GLY A 216 -11.62 10.52 -21.82
N GLN A 217 -12.78 10.83 -21.28
CA GLN A 217 -13.04 10.79 -19.86
C GLN A 217 -14.50 10.46 -19.59
N GLN A 218 -14.74 9.80 -18.47
CA GLN A 218 -16.09 9.58 -17.96
C GLN A 218 -16.07 9.65 -16.43
N SER A 219 -17.19 10.03 -15.85
CA SER A 219 -17.40 9.98 -14.40
C SER A 219 -18.79 9.50 -14.08
N SER A 220 -18.96 8.91 -12.91
CA SER A 220 -20.25 8.45 -12.41
C SER A 220 -20.32 8.62 -10.89
N GLY A 221 -21.54 8.68 -10.36
CA GLY A 221 -21.81 8.81 -8.94
C GLY A 221 -22.09 10.24 -8.52
N ILE A 222 -21.62 10.63 -7.33
CA ILE A 222 -21.93 11.95 -6.73
C ILE A 222 -21.12 13.12 -7.32
N ASP A 223 -20.27 12.86 -8.31
CA ASP A 223 -19.43 13.88 -8.97
C ASP A 223 -20.27 15.04 -9.54
N GLU A 224 -21.50 14.76 -9.98
CA GLU A 224 -22.42 15.77 -10.48
C GLU A 224 -23.10 16.59 -9.37
N MET A 225 -23.12 16.07 -8.13
CA MET A 225 -23.88 16.68 -7.02
C MET A 225 -23.01 17.52 -6.08
N LEU A 226 -21.70 17.27 -6.04
CA LEU A 226 -20.78 18.00 -5.18
C LEU A 226 -20.07 19.09 -5.98
N SER A 227 -19.75 20.21 -5.33
CA SER A 227 -18.98 21.27 -5.98
C SER A 227 -17.69 20.67 -6.53
N GLN A 228 -17.56 20.63 -7.85
CA GLN A 228 -16.42 19.99 -8.56
C GLN A 228 -15.06 20.47 -8.03
N ASP A 229 -14.97 21.72 -7.59
CA ASP A 229 -13.72 22.31 -7.13
C ASP A 229 -13.22 21.68 -5.82
N GLY A 230 -14.10 21.44 -4.84
CA GLY A 230 -13.68 20.89 -3.54
C GLY A 230 -13.22 19.43 -3.61
N ILE A 231 -13.93 18.61 -4.39
CA ILE A 231 -13.55 17.20 -4.59
C ILE A 231 -12.27 17.10 -5.40
N GLN A 232 -12.16 17.86 -6.48
CA GLN A 232 -10.96 17.84 -7.32
C GLN A 232 -9.73 18.26 -6.50
N GLN A 233 -9.84 19.32 -5.69
CA GLN A 233 -8.74 19.75 -4.83
C GLN A 233 -8.36 18.68 -3.79
N PHE A 234 -9.34 17.98 -3.23
CA PHE A 234 -9.10 16.85 -2.32
C PHE A 234 -8.38 15.71 -3.03
N LEU A 235 -8.84 15.32 -4.24
CA LEU A 235 -8.22 14.26 -5.01
C LEU A 235 -6.79 14.61 -5.44
N ASP A 236 -6.55 15.85 -5.84
CA ASP A 236 -5.21 16.35 -6.22
C ASP A 236 -4.24 16.33 -5.04
N GLU A 237 -4.72 16.57 -3.81
CA GLU A 237 -3.89 16.49 -2.62
C GLU A 237 -3.61 15.04 -2.21
N VAL A 238 -4.61 14.17 -2.30
CA VAL A 238 -4.52 12.75 -1.92
C VAL A 238 -3.68 11.96 -2.92
N PHE A 239 -3.85 12.24 -4.22
CA PHE A 239 -3.26 11.48 -5.31
C PHE A 239 -2.16 12.24 -6.04
N LYS A 240 -1.23 12.84 -5.30
CA LYS A 240 -0.01 13.40 -5.88
C LYS A 240 0.80 12.32 -6.59
N ASP A 241 1.48 12.72 -7.65
CA ASP A 241 2.37 11.80 -8.37
C ASP A 241 3.54 11.41 -7.47
N VAL A 242 3.77 10.11 -7.40
CA VAL A 242 4.85 9.51 -6.65
C VAL A 242 5.97 9.10 -7.60
N ASP A 243 7.18 9.60 -7.36
CA ASP A 243 8.38 9.13 -8.06
C ASP A 243 9.39 8.63 -7.01
N ILE A 244 9.50 7.31 -6.87
CA ILE A 244 10.42 6.68 -5.90
C ILE A 244 11.90 6.98 -6.16
N PHE A 245 12.23 7.46 -7.37
CA PHE A 245 13.60 7.80 -7.76
C PHE A 245 13.96 9.26 -7.42
N GLN A 246 12.99 10.07 -6.97
CA GLN A 246 13.26 11.37 -6.38
C GLN A 246 13.74 11.21 -4.93
N SER A 247 14.46 12.20 -4.42
CA SER A 247 14.95 12.17 -3.04
C SER A 247 13.82 12.32 -2.01
N ASN A 248 12.78 13.09 -2.36
CA ASN A 248 11.63 13.34 -1.51
C ASN A 248 10.34 13.16 -2.30
N ILE A 249 9.37 12.56 -1.67
CA ILE A 249 8.03 12.29 -2.21
C ILE A 249 7.03 13.16 -1.43
N PRO A 250 6.38 14.15 -2.07
CA PRO A 250 5.39 14.99 -1.40
C PRO A 250 4.08 14.24 -1.23
N LEU A 251 3.60 14.09 0.00
CA LEU A 251 2.30 13.50 0.33
C LEU A 251 1.66 14.30 1.48
N PHE A 252 0.39 14.69 1.34
CA PHE A 252 -0.40 15.37 2.39
C PHE A 252 0.35 16.54 3.05
N LEU A 253 0.94 17.43 2.25
CA LEU A 253 1.75 18.59 2.69
C LEU A 253 3.04 18.22 3.45
N GLN A 254 3.35 16.92 3.56
CA GLN A 254 4.60 16.41 4.14
C GLN A 254 5.56 15.94 3.05
N ARG A 255 6.85 15.85 3.40
CA ARG A 255 7.88 15.33 2.51
C ARG A 255 8.42 14.03 3.07
N PHE A 256 8.07 12.95 2.42
CA PHE A 256 8.58 11.63 2.75
C PHE A 256 9.92 11.40 2.07
N VAL A 257 10.88 10.88 2.80
CA VAL A 257 12.16 10.48 2.22
C VAL A 257 11.97 9.22 1.40
N SER A 258 12.44 9.21 0.15
CA SER A 258 12.42 8.00 -0.67
C SER A 258 13.41 6.96 -0.16
N PRO A 259 13.09 5.65 -0.24
CA PRO A 259 14.08 4.59 0.05
C PRO A 259 15.28 4.62 -0.91
N LEU A 260 15.14 5.24 -2.08
CA LEU A 260 16.24 5.45 -3.05
C LEU A 260 16.84 6.86 -2.99
N SER A 261 16.55 7.62 -1.94
CA SER A 261 17.22 8.89 -1.69
C SER A 261 18.71 8.70 -1.41
N SER A 262 19.53 9.70 -1.76
CA SER A 262 20.96 9.71 -1.41
C SER A 262 21.22 9.61 0.09
N ILE A 263 20.28 10.10 0.91
CA ILE A 263 20.31 9.96 2.37
C ILE A 263 19.65 8.67 2.86
N GLY A 264 19.05 7.89 1.97
CA GLY A 264 18.33 6.65 2.30
C GLY A 264 19.11 5.71 3.21
N PRO A 265 20.40 5.40 2.93
CA PRO A 265 21.20 4.52 3.80
C PRO A 265 21.38 5.04 5.24
N ASN A 266 21.16 6.32 5.48
CA ASN A 266 21.18 6.91 6.83
C ASN A 266 19.80 7.03 7.45
N TYR A 267 18.76 6.89 6.64
CA TYR A 267 17.37 7.10 7.03
C TYR A 267 16.62 5.79 7.25
N TYR A 268 17.00 4.74 6.50
CA TYR A 268 16.35 3.43 6.50
C TYR A 268 17.30 2.31 6.94
N LYS A 269 16.72 1.29 7.55
CA LYS A 269 17.29 -0.06 7.63
C LYS A 269 16.84 -0.83 6.39
N TYR A 270 17.77 -1.54 5.76
CA TYR A 270 17.50 -2.37 4.58
C TYR A 270 17.82 -3.83 4.88
N TYR A 271 17.02 -4.71 4.29
CA TYR A 271 17.12 -6.15 4.48
C TYR A 271 16.98 -6.84 3.12
N LEU A 272 17.91 -7.70 2.78
CA LEU A 272 17.73 -8.64 1.67
C LEU A 272 16.87 -9.77 2.19
N MET A 273 15.65 -9.87 1.68
CA MET A 273 14.66 -10.83 2.15
C MET A 273 14.79 -12.14 1.38
N ASP A 274 14.18 -12.23 0.21
CA ASP A 274 14.12 -13.44 -0.59
C ASP A 274 14.51 -13.18 -2.05
N THR A 275 14.71 -14.26 -2.80
CA THR A 275 14.89 -14.21 -4.25
C THR A 275 13.69 -14.84 -4.93
N LEU A 276 13.07 -14.10 -5.85
CA LEU A 276 11.88 -14.52 -6.59
C LEU A 276 12.06 -14.21 -8.09
N ARG A 277 11.13 -14.67 -8.91
CA ARG A 277 11.11 -14.37 -10.33
C ARG A 277 9.95 -13.46 -10.68
N ILE A 278 10.23 -12.34 -11.35
CA ILE A 278 9.23 -11.44 -11.93
C ILE A 278 9.48 -11.36 -13.43
N ASP A 279 8.46 -11.61 -14.24
CA ASP A 279 8.58 -11.71 -15.72
C ASP A 279 9.77 -12.60 -16.14
N ASN A 280 9.91 -13.74 -15.50
CA ASN A 280 10.99 -14.70 -15.71
C ASN A 280 12.43 -14.21 -15.40
N GLN A 281 12.59 -13.03 -14.80
CA GLN A 281 13.87 -12.48 -14.36
C GLN A 281 14.07 -12.71 -12.85
N PRO A 282 15.26 -13.14 -12.40
CA PRO A 282 15.55 -13.28 -10.98
C PRO A 282 15.64 -11.89 -10.34
N CYS A 283 14.89 -11.71 -9.25
CA CYS A 283 14.86 -10.49 -8.47
C CYS A 283 15.10 -10.80 -7.00
N VAL A 284 15.70 -9.87 -6.28
CA VAL A 284 15.75 -9.88 -4.82
C VAL A 284 14.64 -9.01 -4.28
N ASP A 285 13.97 -9.47 -3.24
CA ASP A 285 13.10 -8.68 -2.39
C ASP A 285 13.96 -7.91 -1.39
N LEU A 286 13.99 -6.60 -1.52
CA LEU A 286 14.68 -5.68 -0.64
C LEU A 286 13.66 -4.98 0.26
N GLY A 287 13.52 -5.45 1.50
CA GLY A 287 12.71 -4.82 2.52
C GLY A 287 13.38 -3.56 3.08
N PHE A 288 12.59 -2.55 3.43
CA PHE A 288 13.10 -1.35 4.06
C PHE A 288 12.14 -0.77 5.10
N VAL A 289 12.70 -0.19 6.16
CA VAL A 289 11.96 0.48 7.24
C VAL A 289 12.75 1.69 7.73
N PRO A 290 12.11 2.80 8.14
CA PRO A 290 12.82 3.92 8.75
C PRO A 290 13.51 3.53 10.05
N PHE A 291 14.60 4.20 10.43
CA PHE A 291 15.23 4.00 11.74
C PHE A 291 14.32 4.42 12.90
N SER A 292 13.47 5.42 12.69
CA SER A 292 12.47 5.88 13.66
C SER A 292 11.09 5.85 13.03
N SER A 293 10.10 5.35 13.75
CA SER A 293 8.69 5.30 13.32
C SER A 293 8.03 6.68 13.26
N GLU A 294 8.60 7.68 13.92
CA GLU A 294 8.06 9.05 13.95
C GLU A 294 8.50 9.90 12.74
N THR A 295 9.39 9.37 11.91
CA THR A 295 9.92 10.10 10.75
C THR A 295 9.07 9.87 9.50
N PHE A 296 8.93 10.88 8.65
CA PHE A 296 8.21 10.79 7.38
C PHE A 296 8.98 9.91 6.37
N GLY A 297 8.86 8.61 6.56
CA GLY A 297 9.42 7.58 5.72
C GLY A 297 8.42 6.48 5.46
N PHE A 298 8.71 5.63 4.49
CA PHE A 298 7.88 4.48 4.13
C PHE A 298 8.42 3.21 4.76
N THR A 299 7.55 2.23 4.94
CA THR A 299 7.94 0.83 5.05
C THR A 299 7.59 0.14 3.74
N GLY A 300 8.30 -0.93 3.37
CA GLY A 300 7.92 -1.64 2.15
C GLY A 300 9.00 -2.47 1.53
N HIS A 301 8.80 -2.76 0.25
CA HIS A 301 9.61 -3.69 -0.53
C HIS A 301 9.98 -3.12 -1.89
N LEU A 302 11.22 -3.31 -2.30
CA LEU A 302 11.70 -3.07 -3.66
C LEU A 302 12.12 -4.41 -4.26
N TYR A 303 11.50 -4.78 -5.38
CA TYR A 303 11.86 -5.99 -6.12
C TYR A 303 12.84 -5.62 -7.23
N VAL A 304 14.08 -6.03 -7.07
CA VAL A 304 15.22 -5.53 -7.84
C VAL A 304 15.89 -6.66 -8.59
N THR A 305 16.22 -6.47 -9.86
CA THR A 305 16.92 -7.50 -10.65
C THR A 305 18.30 -7.80 -10.08
N LEU A 306 18.69 -9.07 -10.12
CA LEU A 306 20.01 -9.56 -9.68
C LEU A 306 21.07 -9.46 -10.79
N ASP A 307 20.97 -8.43 -11.62
CA ASP A 307 21.98 -8.12 -12.64
C ASP A 307 22.74 -6.83 -12.27
N SER A 308 23.74 -6.48 -13.05
CA SER A 308 24.56 -5.28 -12.83
C SER A 308 23.80 -3.95 -12.96
N THR A 309 22.55 -3.99 -13.39
CA THR A 309 21.73 -2.78 -13.59
C THR A 309 20.94 -2.38 -12.36
N TYR A 310 20.78 -3.28 -11.38
CA TYR A 310 19.99 -3.03 -10.14
C TYR A 310 18.60 -2.44 -10.45
N PHE A 311 17.93 -2.96 -11.47
CA PHE A 311 16.68 -2.41 -11.96
C PHE A 311 15.52 -2.74 -11.03
N VAL A 312 14.76 -1.71 -10.62
CA VAL A 312 13.54 -1.91 -9.82
C VAL A 312 12.40 -2.34 -10.75
N LYS A 313 11.94 -3.58 -10.58
CA LYS A 313 10.78 -4.13 -11.30
C LYS A 313 9.47 -3.71 -10.68
N ARG A 314 9.42 -3.71 -9.35
CA ARG A 314 8.23 -3.38 -8.56
C ARG A 314 8.65 -2.71 -7.27
N ALA A 315 7.87 -1.74 -6.84
CA ALA A 315 8.01 -1.10 -5.54
C ALA A 315 6.66 -1.12 -4.82
N VAL A 316 6.67 -1.47 -3.53
CA VAL A 316 5.51 -1.39 -2.64
C VAL A 316 5.91 -0.53 -1.45
N LEU A 317 5.24 0.61 -1.28
CA LEU A 317 5.48 1.54 -0.19
C LEU A 317 4.22 1.63 0.67
N ASN A 318 4.39 1.51 1.97
CA ASN A 318 3.33 1.68 2.94
C ASN A 318 3.67 2.86 3.85
N VAL A 319 2.70 3.71 4.12
CA VAL A 319 2.83 4.73 5.15
C VAL A 319 2.64 4.06 6.51
N PRO A 320 3.61 4.16 7.44
CA PRO A 320 3.47 3.61 8.78
C PRO A 320 2.28 4.21 9.53
N LYS A 321 1.57 3.39 10.28
CA LYS A 321 0.39 3.82 11.05
C LYS A 321 0.70 4.83 12.16
N ASP A 322 1.94 4.84 12.64
CA ASP A 322 2.41 5.75 13.69
C ASP A 322 2.59 7.19 13.19
N ILE A 323 2.63 7.37 11.87
CA ILE A 323 2.70 8.70 11.26
C ILE A 323 1.28 9.28 11.21
N ASN A 324 1.07 10.37 11.93
CA ASN A 324 -0.21 11.09 11.88
C ASN A 324 -0.31 11.89 10.57
N LEU A 325 -1.07 11.37 9.63
CA LEU A 325 -1.43 12.03 8.36
C LEU A 325 -2.90 12.43 8.35
N ASN A 326 -3.37 13.17 9.34
CA ASN A 326 -4.74 13.70 9.38
C ASN A 326 -5.77 12.82 8.67
N PHE A 327 -6.57 12.07 9.39
CA PHE A 327 -7.63 11.20 8.84
C PHE A 327 -7.20 10.00 7.98
N VAL A 328 -5.94 9.90 7.55
CA VAL A 328 -5.43 8.75 6.81
C VAL A 328 -5.10 7.62 7.78
N SER A 329 -5.83 6.52 7.69
CA SER A 329 -5.59 5.34 8.54
C SER A 329 -4.63 4.33 7.91
N GLN A 330 -4.54 4.32 6.58
CA GLN A 330 -3.64 3.46 5.83
C GLN A 330 -3.42 4.03 4.43
N MET A 331 -2.20 3.93 3.93
CA MET A 331 -1.88 4.24 2.54
C MET A 331 -0.85 3.26 2.00
N THR A 332 -1.12 2.74 0.82
CA THR A 332 -0.23 1.84 0.07
C THR A 332 -0.04 2.38 -1.33
N ILE A 333 1.18 2.36 -1.81
CA ILE A 333 1.57 2.76 -3.16
C ILE A 333 2.29 1.57 -3.79
N GLU A 334 1.82 1.12 -4.94
CA GLU A 334 2.46 0.07 -5.71
C GLU A 334 2.81 0.60 -7.10
N GLN A 335 4.07 0.46 -7.49
CA GLN A 335 4.56 0.83 -8.80
C GLN A 335 5.24 -0.34 -9.48
N THR A 336 4.99 -0.52 -10.77
CA THR A 336 5.69 -1.51 -11.60
C THR A 336 6.37 -0.85 -12.79
N PHE A 337 7.52 -1.40 -13.16
CA PHE A 337 8.39 -0.83 -14.18
C PHE A 337 8.82 -1.90 -15.18
N LYS A 338 8.99 -1.48 -16.43
CA LYS A 338 9.68 -2.25 -17.48
C LYS A 338 10.96 -1.53 -17.89
N ARG A 339 11.90 -2.28 -18.38
CA ARG A 339 13.17 -1.80 -18.89
C ARG A 339 13.22 -1.99 -20.40
N THR A 340 13.65 -0.98 -21.12
CA THR A 340 13.99 -1.07 -22.56
C THR A 340 15.37 -1.69 -22.75
N GLU A 341 15.73 -2.01 -23.98
CA GLU A 341 17.05 -2.56 -24.32
C GLU A 341 18.22 -1.63 -23.95
N ASP A 342 17.99 -0.32 -24.01
CA ASP A 342 18.97 0.71 -23.63
C ASP A 342 18.91 1.09 -22.14
N ASN A 343 18.31 0.24 -21.30
CA ASN A 343 18.15 0.41 -19.85
C ASN A 343 17.27 1.60 -19.42
N THR A 344 16.48 2.17 -20.31
CA THR A 344 15.50 3.20 -19.91
C THR A 344 14.37 2.56 -19.12
N ARG A 345 14.01 3.18 -18.02
CA ARG A 345 12.92 2.74 -17.13
C ARG A 345 11.59 3.30 -17.57
N LEU A 346 10.63 2.44 -17.82
CA LEU A 346 9.25 2.78 -18.16
C LEU A 346 8.34 2.36 -17.00
N ILE A 347 7.60 3.30 -16.43
CA ILE A 347 6.53 2.97 -15.52
C ILE A 347 5.39 2.32 -16.31
N THR A 348 4.82 1.23 -15.79
CA THR A 348 3.71 0.51 -16.43
C THR A 348 2.45 0.56 -15.60
N LYS A 349 2.58 0.67 -14.27
CA LYS A 349 1.46 0.77 -13.33
C LYS A 349 1.87 1.66 -12.15
N ASP A 350 0.93 2.47 -11.69
CA ASP A 350 0.97 3.19 -10.42
C ASP A 350 -0.40 3.05 -9.75
N ASP A 351 -0.43 2.45 -8.57
CA ASP A 351 -1.64 2.10 -7.84
C ASP A 351 -1.54 2.64 -6.41
N ILE A 352 -2.35 3.62 -6.10
CA ILE A 352 -2.39 4.28 -4.80
C ILE A 352 -3.71 3.96 -4.14
N VAL A 353 -3.65 3.32 -2.98
CA VAL A 353 -4.81 3.00 -2.15
C VAL A 353 -4.71 3.75 -0.84
N VAL A 354 -5.77 4.46 -0.47
CA VAL A 354 -5.84 5.24 0.77
C VAL A 354 -7.14 4.91 1.51
N HIS A 355 -7.02 4.64 2.79
CA HIS A 355 -8.15 4.50 3.70
C HIS A 355 -8.21 5.71 4.63
N PHE A 356 -9.37 6.35 4.71
CA PHE A 356 -9.61 7.51 5.56
C PHE A 356 -10.55 7.16 6.71
N LYS A 357 -10.30 7.72 7.88
CA LYS A 357 -11.22 7.68 9.02
C LYS A 357 -11.35 9.07 9.62
N LEU A 358 -12.54 9.63 9.59
CA LEU A 358 -12.83 10.92 10.22
C LEU A 358 -12.94 10.83 11.75
N LYS A 359 -13.30 9.64 12.26
CA LYS A 359 -13.38 9.31 13.68
C LYS A 359 -12.92 7.87 13.86
N GLU A 360 -12.34 7.53 15.02
CA GLU A 360 -11.86 6.17 15.31
C GLU A 360 -12.93 5.08 15.11
N ASN A 361 -14.18 5.37 15.49
CA ASN A 361 -15.29 4.42 15.38
C ASN A 361 -16.07 4.54 14.06
N SER A 362 -15.59 5.31 13.06
CA SER A 362 -16.25 5.38 11.76
C SER A 362 -15.75 4.25 10.84
N LYS A 363 -16.63 3.77 9.95
CA LYS A 363 -16.26 2.80 8.91
C LYS A 363 -15.25 3.37 7.92
N GLY A 364 -15.20 4.69 7.79
CA GLY A 364 -14.26 5.40 6.94
C GLY A 364 -14.57 5.33 5.45
N MET A 365 -13.64 5.84 4.67
CA MET A 365 -13.72 5.89 3.22
C MET A 365 -12.52 5.19 2.59
N TYR A 366 -12.74 4.63 1.43
CA TYR A 366 -11.76 4.05 0.54
C TYR A 366 -11.55 4.97 -0.66
N ALA A 367 -10.31 5.24 -1.00
CA ALA A 367 -9.94 5.90 -2.23
C ALA A 367 -8.83 5.13 -2.93
N ARG A 368 -8.94 4.95 -4.25
CA ARG A 368 -7.93 4.32 -5.08
C ARG A 368 -7.73 5.13 -6.35
N ARG A 369 -6.48 5.38 -6.70
CA ARG A 369 -6.09 5.83 -8.04
C ARG A 369 -5.23 4.76 -8.69
N LEU A 370 -5.69 4.22 -9.79
CA LEU A 370 -4.95 3.27 -10.62
C LEU A 370 -4.57 3.94 -11.93
N ASN A 371 -3.27 4.09 -12.18
CA ASN A 371 -2.73 4.49 -13.47
C ASN A 371 -2.10 3.29 -14.18
N LYS A 372 -2.39 3.14 -15.47
CA LYS A 372 -1.70 2.21 -16.38
C LYS A 372 -1.08 3.02 -17.51
N TYR A 373 0.17 2.69 -17.83
CA TYR A 373 0.95 3.40 -18.84
C TYR A 373 1.31 2.45 -19.97
N THR A 374 1.01 2.87 -21.20
CA THR A 374 1.19 2.08 -22.43
C THR A 374 1.74 2.93 -23.55
N ASN A 375 2.03 2.32 -24.70
CA ASN A 375 2.42 3.00 -25.92
C ASN A 375 3.60 3.98 -25.75
N HIS A 376 4.58 3.57 -24.94
CA HIS A 376 5.79 4.37 -24.74
C HIS A 376 6.60 4.49 -26.03
N SER A 377 6.99 5.72 -26.39
CA SER A 377 7.90 6.00 -27.51
C SER A 377 8.83 7.16 -27.16
N PHE A 378 10.02 7.12 -27.74
CA PHE A 378 11.04 8.17 -27.67
C PHE A 378 11.24 8.87 -29.00
N ASP A 379 10.45 8.52 -29.99
CA ASP A 379 10.48 9.13 -31.29
C ASP A 379 10.04 10.60 -31.25
N LYS A 380 10.56 11.38 -32.16
CA LYS A 380 10.07 12.74 -32.36
C LYS A 380 8.60 12.65 -32.77
N PRO A 381 7.67 13.33 -32.08
CA PRO A 381 6.26 13.30 -32.44
C PRO A 381 6.04 13.74 -33.88
N GLN A 382 5.06 13.13 -34.55
CA GLN A 382 4.64 13.54 -35.89
C GLN A 382 4.24 15.02 -35.89
N GLU A 383 4.29 15.67 -37.06
CA GLU A 383 4.03 17.12 -37.16
C GLU A 383 2.70 17.56 -36.55
N GLU A 384 1.69 16.71 -36.67
CA GLU A 384 0.38 16.93 -36.08
C GLU A 384 0.44 17.04 -34.54
N HIS A 385 1.26 16.23 -33.86
CA HIS A 385 1.50 16.27 -32.45
C HIS A 385 2.54 17.31 -32.03
N GLN A 386 3.41 17.76 -32.91
CA GLN A 386 4.36 18.84 -32.62
C GLN A 386 3.65 20.17 -32.34
N LYS A 387 2.48 20.40 -32.95
CA LYS A 387 1.64 21.57 -32.65
C LYS A 387 1.24 21.65 -31.20
N VAL A 388 1.11 20.50 -30.49
CA VAL A 388 0.80 20.45 -29.05
C VAL A 388 1.82 21.24 -28.21
N PHE A 389 3.11 21.19 -28.58
CA PHE A 389 4.15 21.96 -27.90
C PHE A 389 4.11 23.47 -28.19
N ASN A 390 3.49 23.86 -29.29
CA ASN A 390 3.45 25.24 -29.77
C ASN A 390 2.17 25.98 -29.38
N VAL A 391 1.18 25.27 -28.82
CA VAL A 391 -0.06 25.90 -28.32
C VAL A 391 0.30 26.71 -27.09
N LYS A 392 0.25 28.05 -27.23
CA LYS A 392 0.26 28.95 -26.07
C LYS A 392 -1.01 28.65 -25.29
N MET A 393 -0.89 28.38 -23.99
CA MET A 393 -2.07 28.33 -23.13
C MET A 393 -2.81 29.67 -23.27
N PRO A 394 -4.13 29.68 -23.49
CA PRO A 394 -4.88 30.91 -23.41
C PRO A 394 -4.69 31.47 -22.00
N ILE A 395 -4.16 32.68 -21.93
CA ILE A 395 -4.12 33.44 -20.68
C ILE A 395 -5.60 33.78 -20.43
N ILE A 396 -6.23 33.05 -19.50
CA ILE A 396 -7.54 33.45 -19.00
C ILE A 396 -7.29 34.73 -18.21
N LYS A 397 -7.57 35.90 -18.83
CA LYS A 397 -7.71 37.13 -18.12
C LYS A 397 -8.98 36.98 -17.30
N LEU A 398 -8.82 36.80 -15.99
CA LEU A 398 -9.88 37.05 -15.06
C LEU A 398 -10.23 38.55 -15.25
N ASN A 399 -11.38 38.82 -15.80
CA ASN A 399 -11.94 40.14 -15.77
C ASN A 399 -12.22 40.47 -14.30
N ASP A 400 -11.67 41.58 -13.84
CA ASP A 400 -11.94 42.17 -12.53
C ASP A 400 -13.45 42.42 -12.31
#